data_e75f8539850a992e7bcbc6dae61fcd8d
#
_entry.id   e75f8539850a992e7bcbc6dae61fcd8d
#
_cell.length_a   1.000
_cell.length_b   1.000
_cell.length_c   1.000
_cell.angle_alpha   90.00
_cell.angle_beta   90.00
_cell.angle_gamma   90.00
#
_symmetry.space_group_name_H-M   'P 1'
#
loop_
_entity.id
_entity.type
_entity.pdbx_description
1 polymer ?
#
loop_
_entity_poly.entity_id
_entity_poly.type
_entity_poly.pdbx_seq_one_letter_code
_entity_poly.pdbx_strand_id
1 'polypeptide(L)'
;MNHNKKENPLYDQLDRLIGIMKKYDVILSLGNGLRAGAVHDSTDRAQIQELIINSEVAGYAQKRGVQIIIEGPGHIPIDEIEANVIIQKRMSNNAPFYMLGPITTDVAPGYDHITSAIGAALSSRYGADFICYVTPPEHLALPKPDDVREGVIAARIAVHVGDMVKLNGKVKNRDLKMGIARRDLDWKTQYETAITSERAKQIRDERPPAEDDTCTMCGSVCSLKGVREYYKDDLNESRKKTFSTAL
;
A
#
# COMPACT_ATOMS: atom_id res chain seq x y z
N MET A 1 1.08 31.91 10.39
CA MET A 1 0.39 32.51 11.58
C MET A 1 1.33 33.44 12.33
N ASN A 2 2.40 32.99 12.97
CA ASN A 2 3.25 33.83 13.79
C ASN A 2 3.86 35.07 13.04
N HIS A 3 4.33 34.89 11.82
CA HIS A 3 4.92 35.96 11.01
C HIS A 3 3.89 37.01 10.60
N ASN A 4 2.75 36.59 10.08
CA ASN A 4 1.74 37.48 9.52
C ASN A 4 0.70 37.94 10.57
N LYS A 5 0.74 37.41 11.81
CA LYS A 5 -0.25 37.68 12.89
C LYS A 5 -1.70 37.47 12.44
N LYS A 6 -1.91 36.51 11.53
CA LYS A 6 -3.22 36.16 10.97
C LYS A 6 -3.37 34.62 10.94
N GLU A 7 -4.61 34.18 10.96
CA GLU A 7 -4.95 32.79 10.80
C GLU A 7 -4.62 32.28 9.37
N ASN A 8 -4.52 30.97 9.19
CA ASN A 8 -4.39 30.36 7.88
C ASN A 8 -5.62 30.71 7.01
N PRO A 9 -5.45 31.37 5.87
CA PRO A 9 -6.59 31.79 5.04
C PRO A 9 -7.45 30.64 4.53
N LEU A 10 -6.90 29.43 4.36
CA LEU A 10 -7.68 28.26 3.96
C LEU A 10 -8.61 27.79 5.09
N TYR A 11 -8.20 27.95 6.34
CA TYR A 11 -9.01 27.65 7.51
C TYR A 11 -10.00 28.80 7.80
N ASP A 12 -9.54 30.04 7.81
CA ASP A 12 -10.34 31.24 8.07
C ASP A 12 -11.47 31.45 7.04
N GLN A 13 -11.21 31.09 5.76
CA GLN A 13 -12.16 31.20 4.66
C GLN A 13 -12.69 29.84 4.19
N LEU A 14 -12.87 28.91 5.09
CA LEU A 14 -13.26 27.54 4.75
C LEU A 14 -14.57 27.47 3.96
N ASP A 15 -15.56 28.30 4.30
CA ASP A 15 -16.84 28.35 3.56
C ASP A 15 -16.70 28.78 2.11
N ARG A 16 -15.79 29.73 1.84
CA ARG A 16 -15.45 30.14 0.48
C ARG A 16 -14.79 29.01 -0.30
N LEU A 17 -13.88 28.29 0.35
CA LEU A 17 -13.21 27.13 -0.23
C LEU A 17 -14.22 26.02 -0.56
N ILE A 18 -15.10 25.69 0.37
CA ILE A 18 -16.19 24.72 0.18
C ILE A 18 -17.08 25.12 -1.01
N GLY A 19 -17.43 26.39 -1.13
CA GLY A 19 -18.21 26.90 -2.27
C GLY A 19 -17.52 26.66 -3.62
N ILE A 20 -16.21 26.87 -3.69
CA ILE A 20 -15.41 26.58 -4.89
C ILE A 20 -15.38 25.08 -5.18
N MET A 21 -15.14 24.24 -4.18
CA MET A 21 -15.08 22.79 -4.34
C MET A 21 -16.39 22.22 -4.85
N LYS A 22 -17.51 22.66 -4.31
CA LYS A 22 -18.85 22.26 -4.80
C LYS A 22 -19.08 22.68 -6.25
N LYS A 23 -18.67 23.90 -6.62
CA LYS A 23 -18.85 24.40 -7.98
C LYS A 23 -18.10 23.58 -9.02
N TYR A 24 -16.91 23.08 -8.68
CA TYR A 24 -16.01 22.39 -9.61
C TYR A 24 -15.88 20.89 -9.34
N ASP A 25 -16.69 20.34 -8.44
CA ASP A 25 -16.65 18.92 -8.03
C ASP A 25 -15.25 18.45 -7.63
N VAL A 26 -14.62 19.21 -6.71
CA VAL A 26 -13.25 18.95 -6.25
C VAL A 26 -13.28 18.37 -4.85
N ILE A 27 -12.44 17.36 -4.59
CA ILE A 27 -12.25 16.74 -3.27
C ILE A 27 -11.37 17.66 -2.40
N LEU A 28 -11.73 17.84 -1.14
CA LEU A 28 -10.88 18.48 -0.15
C LEU A 28 -9.90 17.49 0.45
N SER A 29 -8.62 17.63 0.17
CA SER A 29 -7.56 16.91 0.85
C SER A 29 -7.05 17.73 2.04
N LEU A 30 -7.25 17.20 3.24
CA LEU A 30 -6.80 17.82 4.49
C LEU A 30 -5.37 17.38 4.78
N GLY A 31 -4.43 18.31 4.61
CA GLY A 31 -3.02 18.04 4.75
C GLY A 31 -2.58 17.71 6.18
N ASN A 32 -1.39 17.17 6.30
CA ASN A 32 -0.77 16.73 7.54
C ASN A 32 0.55 17.49 7.75
N GLY A 33 0.44 18.78 8.07
CA GLY A 33 1.57 19.71 8.22
C GLY A 33 2.39 19.49 9.48
N LEU A 34 1.79 18.88 10.50
CA LEU A 34 2.42 18.54 11.79
C LEU A 34 2.76 17.05 11.90
N ARG A 35 2.81 16.32 10.78
CA ARG A 35 3.22 14.92 10.76
C ARG A 35 4.67 14.77 11.25
N ALA A 36 4.93 13.64 11.92
CA ALA A 36 6.28 13.30 12.37
C ALA A 36 7.27 13.24 11.20
N GLY A 37 8.42 13.89 11.36
CA GLY A 37 9.55 13.83 10.47
C GLY A 37 10.60 12.78 10.87
N ALA A 38 10.38 12.12 12.00
CA ALA A 38 11.17 11.01 12.52
C ALA A 38 10.24 10.07 13.30
N VAL A 39 10.58 8.80 13.38
CA VAL A 39 9.80 7.81 14.15
C VAL A 39 9.66 8.22 15.62
N HIS A 40 10.68 8.88 16.18
CA HIS A 40 10.66 9.38 17.57
C HIS A 40 9.58 10.45 17.83
N ASP A 41 9.18 11.20 16.80
CA ASP A 41 8.20 12.28 16.94
C ASP A 41 6.76 11.81 16.64
N SER A 42 6.59 10.54 16.36
CA SER A 42 5.30 9.96 16.00
C SER A 42 4.29 10.05 17.14
N THR A 43 3.03 10.25 16.77
CA THR A 43 1.88 10.21 17.68
C THR A 43 2.00 11.21 18.84
N ASP A 44 2.77 12.27 18.63
CA ASP A 44 2.92 13.35 19.60
C ASP A 44 1.64 14.20 19.72
N ARG A 45 1.63 15.11 20.68
CA ARG A 45 0.50 15.99 20.90
C ARG A 45 0.16 16.83 19.66
N ALA A 46 1.14 17.27 18.90
CA ALA A 46 0.94 18.12 17.74
C ALA A 46 0.25 17.36 16.62
N GLN A 47 0.73 16.15 16.31
CA GLN A 47 0.13 15.27 15.31
C GLN A 47 -1.32 14.89 15.67
N ILE A 48 -1.58 14.50 16.91
CA ILE A 48 -2.93 14.15 17.36
C ILE A 48 -3.85 15.37 17.34
N GLN A 49 -3.39 16.55 17.75
CA GLN A 49 -4.18 17.77 17.69
C GLN A 49 -4.56 18.15 16.25
N GLU A 50 -3.64 17.99 15.30
CA GLU A 50 -3.93 18.20 13.89
C GLU A 50 -4.99 17.23 13.38
N LEU A 51 -4.92 15.95 13.75
CA LEU A 51 -5.92 14.95 13.39
C LEU A 51 -7.31 15.31 13.92
N ILE A 52 -7.39 15.82 15.15
CA ILE A 52 -8.64 16.31 15.74
C ILE A 52 -9.23 17.44 14.88
N ILE A 53 -8.46 18.47 14.59
CA ILE A 53 -8.87 19.61 13.79
C ILE A 53 -9.27 19.17 12.37
N ASN A 54 -8.48 18.34 11.73
CA ASN A 54 -8.79 17.81 10.41
C ASN A 54 -10.09 17.02 10.41
N SER A 55 -10.37 16.26 11.46
CA SER A 55 -11.63 15.51 11.60
C SER A 55 -12.84 16.44 11.77
N GLU A 56 -12.71 17.54 12.50
CA GLU A 56 -13.74 18.57 12.64
C GLU A 56 -14.03 19.27 11.30
N VAL A 57 -12.97 19.70 10.60
CA VAL A 57 -13.08 20.31 9.25
C VAL A 57 -13.71 19.33 8.26
N ALA A 58 -13.31 18.05 8.32
CA ALA A 58 -13.88 16.98 7.51
C ALA A 58 -15.39 16.86 7.72
N GLY A 59 -15.83 16.77 8.98
CA GLY A 59 -17.25 16.68 9.33
C GLY A 59 -18.03 17.94 8.88
N TYR A 60 -17.43 19.10 8.97
CA TYR A 60 -18.01 20.36 8.50
C TYR A 60 -18.21 20.38 6.98
N ALA A 61 -17.18 19.96 6.22
CA ALA A 61 -17.22 19.91 4.76
C ALA A 61 -18.19 18.83 4.23
N GLN A 62 -18.18 17.65 4.84
CA GLN A 62 -19.09 16.55 4.49
C GLN A 62 -20.57 16.94 4.66
N LYS A 63 -20.92 17.60 5.75
CA LYS A 63 -22.29 18.11 5.99
C LYS A 63 -22.75 19.10 4.90
N ARG A 64 -21.80 19.71 4.19
CA ARG A 64 -22.05 20.64 3.06
C ARG A 64 -21.94 19.98 1.70
N GLY A 65 -21.77 18.66 1.64
CA GLY A 65 -21.74 17.87 0.42
C GLY A 65 -20.41 17.92 -0.33
N VAL A 66 -19.29 18.21 0.36
CA VAL A 66 -17.94 18.13 -0.21
C VAL A 66 -17.29 16.80 0.19
N GLN A 67 -16.73 16.09 -0.77
CA GLN A 67 -15.92 14.90 -0.52
C GLN A 67 -14.57 15.30 0.05
N ILE A 68 -14.04 14.47 0.94
CA ILE A 68 -12.78 14.75 1.63
C ILE A 68 -11.86 13.54 1.67
N ILE A 69 -10.56 13.81 1.78
CA ILE A 69 -9.52 12.85 2.14
C ILE A 69 -8.73 13.47 3.29
N ILE A 70 -8.34 12.69 4.29
CA ILE A 70 -7.48 13.13 5.40
C ILE A 70 -6.12 12.47 5.24
N GLU A 71 -5.05 13.25 5.28
CA GLU A 71 -3.69 12.75 5.33
C GLU A 71 -3.30 12.29 6.73
N GLY A 72 -2.42 11.32 6.81
CA GLY A 72 -1.94 10.71 8.04
C GLY A 72 -0.42 10.72 8.18
N PRO A 73 0.09 10.11 9.27
CA PRO A 73 1.51 10.18 9.61
C PRO A 73 2.41 9.60 8.52
N GLY A 74 3.64 10.17 8.45
CA GLY A 74 4.72 9.70 7.59
C GLY A 74 5.62 8.71 8.33
N HIS A 75 6.42 9.21 9.27
CA HIS A 75 7.28 8.38 10.11
C HIS A 75 6.47 7.91 11.33
N ILE A 76 6.38 6.58 11.53
CA ILE A 76 5.58 6.01 12.60
C ILE A 76 6.07 4.60 12.93
N PRO A 77 6.36 4.28 14.22
CA PRO A 77 6.73 2.94 14.60
C PRO A 77 5.57 1.97 14.39
N ILE A 78 5.91 0.70 14.19
CA ILE A 78 4.97 -0.32 13.75
C ILE A 78 3.81 -0.55 14.72
N ASP A 79 4.04 -0.40 16.00
CA ASP A 79 3.07 -0.59 17.09
C ASP A 79 2.07 0.57 17.23
N GLU A 80 2.35 1.73 16.64
CA GLU A 80 1.44 2.89 16.69
C GLU A 80 0.52 2.99 15.46
N ILE A 81 0.78 2.25 14.38
CA ILE A 81 0.03 2.33 13.12
C ILE A 81 -1.46 2.03 13.32
N GLU A 82 -1.76 0.94 14.04
CA GLU A 82 -3.16 0.54 14.29
C GLU A 82 -3.95 1.63 14.98
N ALA A 83 -3.40 2.18 16.07
CA ALA A 83 -4.05 3.23 16.84
C ALA A 83 -4.33 4.46 15.99
N ASN A 84 -3.37 4.93 15.20
CA ASN A 84 -3.52 6.09 14.33
C ASN A 84 -4.62 5.89 13.29
N VAL A 85 -4.68 4.73 12.63
CA VAL A 85 -5.72 4.42 11.64
C VAL A 85 -7.09 4.35 12.29
N ILE A 86 -7.23 3.67 13.44
CA ILE A 86 -8.51 3.51 14.13
C ILE A 86 -9.02 4.87 14.63
N ILE A 87 -8.16 5.69 15.24
CA ILE A 87 -8.54 7.02 15.72
C ILE A 87 -9.05 7.87 14.56
N GLN A 88 -8.31 7.95 13.46
CA GLN A 88 -8.74 8.71 12.29
C GLN A 88 -10.10 8.26 11.79
N LYS A 89 -10.30 6.97 11.59
CA LYS A 89 -11.57 6.42 11.08
C LYS A 89 -12.76 6.75 11.99
N ARG A 90 -12.57 6.65 13.29
CA ARG A 90 -13.63 6.95 14.26
C ARG A 90 -13.94 8.46 14.35
N MET A 91 -12.91 9.31 14.36
CA MET A 91 -13.10 10.75 14.53
C MET A 91 -13.64 11.42 13.28
N SER A 92 -13.30 10.92 12.09
CA SER A 92 -13.67 11.51 10.81
C SER A 92 -14.90 10.89 10.12
N ASN A 93 -15.67 10.08 10.84
CA ASN A 93 -16.83 9.36 10.27
C ASN A 93 -16.44 8.48 9.06
N ASN A 94 -15.37 7.70 9.18
CA ASN A 94 -14.80 6.85 8.14
C ASN A 94 -14.35 7.59 6.87
N ALA A 95 -14.00 8.86 6.96
CA ALA A 95 -13.40 9.55 5.82
C ALA A 95 -12.19 8.78 5.28
N PRO A 96 -11.96 8.81 3.96
CA PRO A 96 -10.78 8.19 3.38
C PRO A 96 -9.49 8.69 4.02
N PHE A 97 -8.61 7.77 4.37
CA PHE A 97 -7.34 8.04 5.02
C PHE A 97 -6.17 7.78 4.07
N TYR A 98 -5.37 8.80 3.85
CA TYR A 98 -4.19 8.78 3.00
C TYR A 98 -2.94 8.84 3.86
N MET A 99 -2.16 7.77 3.90
CA MET A 99 -0.95 7.69 4.71
C MET A 99 0.30 7.89 3.85
N LEU A 100 1.24 8.66 4.37
CA LEU A 100 2.54 8.90 3.74
C LEU A 100 3.51 7.77 4.11
N GLY A 101 3.55 6.74 3.31
CA GLY A 101 4.41 5.60 3.54
C GLY A 101 3.65 4.42 4.13
N PRO A 102 3.47 4.28 5.45
CA PRO A 102 4.26 4.93 6.51
C PRO A 102 5.66 4.33 6.68
N ILE A 103 6.61 5.17 6.97
CA ILE A 103 8.02 4.79 7.18
C ILE A 103 8.19 4.31 8.62
N THR A 104 8.56 3.05 8.81
CA THR A 104 8.55 2.39 10.13
C THR A 104 9.88 2.44 10.87
N THR A 105 10.94 2.95 10.25
CA THR A 105 12.25 3.17 10.87
C THR A 105 13.06 4.19 10.07
N ASP A 106 13.88 4.98 10.76
CA ASP A 106 14.70 6.05 10.16
C ASP A 106 16.14 5.59 9.84
N VAL A 107 16.52 4.35 10.18
CA VAL A 107 17.91 3.87 10.08
C VAL A 107 18.22 3.18 8.74
N ALA A 108 17.37 3.33 7.75
CA ALA A 108 17.52 2.65 6.47
C ALA A 108 17.53 3.61 5.26
N PRO A 109 18.34 4.69 5.26
CA PRO A 109 18.41 5.62 4.13
C PRO A 109 18.81 4.88 2.84
N GLY A 110 18.14 5.18 1.74
CA GLY A 110 18.29 4.46 0.48
C GLY A 110 17.36 3.23 0.34
N TYR A 111 16.66 2.85 1.41
CA TYR A 111 15.70 1.75 1.45
C TYR A 111 14.34 2.17 2.01
N ASP A 112 14.03 3.47 1.98
CA ASP A 112 12.78 4.01 2.53
C ASP A 112 11.53 3.42 1.89
N HIS A 113 11.58 3.02 0.62
CA HIS A 113 10.52 2.29 -0.06
C HIS A 113 10.22 0.91 0.59
N ILE A 114 11.23 0.26 1.18
CA ILE A 114 11.06 -1.02 1.90
C ILE A 114 10.43 -0.77 3.27
N THR A 115 10.95 0.19 4.03
CA THR A 115 10.40 0.53 5.36
C THR A 115 8.96 1.02 5.24
N SER A 116 8.68 1.81 4.21
CA SER A 116 7.34 2.24 3.83
C SER A 116 6.43 1.06 3.46
N ALA A 117 6.92 0.08 2.70
CA ALA A 117 6.10 -1.08 2.33
C ALA A 117 5.67 -1.90 3.56
N ILE A 118 6.52 -1.99 4.59
CA ILE A 118 6.17 -2.64 5.86
C ILE A 118 5.00 -1.91 6.53
N GLY A 119 5.10 -0.60 6.69
CA GLY A 119 4.06 0.23 7.28
C GLY A 119 2.78 0.28 6.44
N ALA A 120 2.91 0.34 5.11
CA ALA A 120 1.79 0.33 4.19
C ALA A 120 0.96 -0.95 4.26
N ALA A 121 1.58 -2.11 4.39
CA ALA A 121 0.88 -3.38 4.56
C ALA A 121 0.03 -3.39 5.84
N LEU A 122 0.58 -2.88 6.94
CA LEU A 122 -0.13 -2.79 8.21
C LEU A 122 -1.24 -1.74 8.18
N SER A 123 -0.94 -0.54 7.73
CA SER A 123 -1.94 0.53 7.67
C SER A 123 -3.11 0.18 6.74
N SER A 124 -2.84 -0.46 5.60
CA SER A 124 -3.86 -0.99 4.71
C SER A 124 -4.74 -2.02 5.40
N ARG A 125 -4.14 -2.97 6.13
CA ARG A 125 -4.88 -3.97 6.93
C ARG A 125 -5.85 -3.32 7.92
N TYR A 126 -5.43 -2.24 8.58
CA TYR A 126 -6.23 -1.58 9.62
C TYR A 126 -7.24 -0.57 9.07
N GLY A 127 -7.19 -0.23 7.79
CA GLY A 127 -8.24 0.56 7.15
C GLY A 127 -7.79 1.80 6.37
N ALA A 128 -6.49 2.06 6.21
CA ALA A 128 -6.02 3.10 5.32
C ALA A 128 -6.55 2.84 3.89
N ASP A 129 -6.95 3.91 3.19
CA ASP A 129 -7.59 3.82 1.86
C ASP A 129 -6.62 4.16 0.75
N PHE A 130 -5.67 5.04 1.03
CA PHE A 130 -4.64 5.48 0.10
C PHE A 130 -3.28 5.40 0.77
N ILE A 131 -2.29 4.98 -0.01
CA ILE A 131 -0.89 4.94 0.40
C ILE A 131 -0.07 5.79 -0.57
N CYS A 132 0.66 6.76 -0.05
CA CYS A 132 1.71 7.42 -0.80
C CYS A 132 2.89 6.46 -0.96
N TYR A 133 3.33 6.23 -2.19
CA TYR A 133 4.58 5.49 -2.38
C TYR A 133 5.77 6.33 -1.90
N VAL A 134 6.81 5.66 -1.44
CA VAL A 134 8.07 6.26 -1.05
C VAL A 134 9.16 5.70 -1.96
N THR A 135 10.10 6.56 -2.35
CA THR A 135 11.17 6.18 -3.28
C THR A 135 12.45 5.78 -2.55
N PRO A 136 13.36 4.97 -3.15
CA PRO A 136 14.64 4.63 -2.53
C PRO A 136 15.45 5.85 -2.08
N PRO A 137 15.57 6.95 -2.88
CA PRO A 137 16.32 8.14 -2.49
C PRO A 137 15.54 9.13 -1.60
N GLU A 138 14.40 8.76 -1.03
CA GLU A 138 13.69 9.62 -0.08
C GLU A 138 14.65 10.11 1.01
N HIS A 139 14.57 11.38 1.39
CA HIS A 139 15.49 12.05 2.32
C HIS A 139 16.96 12.19 1.84
N LEU A 140 17.33 11.68 0.65
CA LEU A 140 18.69 11.71 0.13
C LEU A 140 18.84 12.58 -1.13
N ALA A 141 17.91 12.42 -2.09
CA ALA A 141 18.00 13.08 -3.38
C ALA A 141 16.65 13.13 -4.10
N LEU A 142 16.55 13.98 -5.13
CA LEU A 142 15.39 13.97 -6.02
C LEU A 142 15.31 12.63 -6.79
N PRO A 143 14.18 11.92 -6.75
CA PRO A 143 14.04 10.62 -7.39
C PRO A 143 14.07 10.72 -8.92
N LYS A 144 14.68 9.73 -9.55
CA LYS A 144 14.60 9.48 -11.00
C LYS A 144 13.35 8.63 -11.32
N PRO A 145 12.92 8.55 -12.58
CA PRO A 145 11.77 7.74 -12.99
C PRO A 145 11.83 6.27 -12.52
N ASP A 146 13.00 5.66 -12.53
CA ASP A 146 13.18 4.29 -12.06
C ASP A 146 12.99 4.15 -10.55
N ASP A 147 13.42 5.14 -9.76
CA ASP A 147 13.19 5.19 -8.31
C ASP A 147 11.69 5.30 -8.01
N VAL A 148 10.97 6.14 -8.76
CA VAL A 148 9.51 6.25 -8.67
C VAL A 148 8.83 4.92 -8.98
N ARG A 149 9.27 4.26 -10.06
CA ARG A 149 8.75 2.94 -10.44
C ARG A 149 8.97 1.91 -9.31
N GLU A 150 10.14 1.88 -8.70
CA GLU A 150 10.46 0.96 -7.61
C GLU A 150 9.59 1.24 -6.37
N GLY A 151 9.45 2.50 -5.98
CA GLY A 151 8.58 2.91 -4.88
C GLY A 151 7.11 2.52 -5.11
N VAL A 152 6.58 2.74 -6.31
CA VAL A 152 5.21 2.34 -6.68
C VAL A 152 5.04 0.82 -6.63
N ILE A 153 6.04 0.05 -7.07
CA ILE A 153 5.98 -1.42 -7.01
C ILE A 153 5.97 -1.88 -5.55
N ALA A 154 6.83 -1.32 -4.70
CA ALA A 154 6.87 -1.63 -3.28
C ALA A 154 5.52 -1.35 -2.60
N ALA A 155 4.94 -0.17 -2.84
CA ALA A 155 3.63 0.20 -2.33
C ALA A 155 2.52 -0.74 -2.82
N ARG A 156 2.50 -1.11 -4.11
CA ARG A 156 1.52 -2.07 -4.67
C ARG A 156 1.61 -3.46 -4.04
N ILE A 157 2.82 -3.94 -3.74
CA ILE A 157 3.01 -5.21 -3.03
C ILE A 157 2.43 -5.09 -1.61
N ALA A 158 2.77 -4.02 -0.91
CA ALA A 158 2.34 -3.79 0.46
C ALA A 158 0.82 -3.71 0.59
N VAL A 159 0.15 -2.91 -0.24
CA VAL A 159 -1.31 -2.78 -0.19
C VAL A 159 -2.02 -4.08 -0.57
N HIS A 160 -1.47 -4.85 -1.52
CA HIS A 160 -2.01 -6.17 -1.84
C HIS A 160 -2.01 -7.11 -0.62
N VAL A 161 -0.91 -7.11 0.15
CA VAL A 161 -0.81 -7.88 1.40
C VAL A 161 -1.85 -7.42 2.43
N GLY A 162 -2.02 -6.11 2.63
CA GLY A 162 -3.04 -5.56 3.53
C GLY A 162 -4.47 -5.87 3.08
N ASP A 163 -4.74 -5.75 1.79
CA ASP A 163 -6.05 -6.00 1.19
C ASP A 163 -6.49 -7.47 1.28
N MET A 164 -5.57 -8.42 1.31
CA MET A 164 -5.90 -9.82 1.58
C MET A 164 -6.65 -10.01 2.90
N VAL A 165 -6.42 -9.12 3.86
CA VAL A 165 -7.12 -9.12 5.16
C VAL A 165 -8.30 -8.15 5.14
N LYS A 166 -8.08 -6.88 4.76
CA LYS A 166 -9.09 -5.82 4.74
C LYS A 166 -10.33 -6.17 3.92
N LEU A 167 -10.15 -6.81 2.77
CA LEU A 167 -11.23 -7.17 1.85
C LEU A 167 -11.76 -8.60 2.04
N ASN A 168 -11.59 -9.17 3.24
CA ASN A 168 -12.11 -10.50 3.59
C ASN A 168 -11.72 -11.58 2.56
N GLY A 169 -10.51 -11.55 2.08
CA GLY A 169 -9.96 -12.54 1.17
C GLY A 169 -10.36 -12.40 -0.31
N LYS A 170 -11.14 -11.39 -0.69
CA LYS A 170 -11.54 -11.19 -2.10
C LYS A 170 -10.36 -11.13 -3.08
N VAL A 171 -9.22 -10.61 -2.64
CA VAL A 171 -8.01 -10.51 -3.48
C VAL A 171 -7.13 -11.77 -3.45
N LYS A 172 -7.39 -12.73 -2.54
CA LYS A 172 -6.62 -13.98 -2.41
C LYS A 172 -6.67 -14.87 -3.66
N ASN A 173 -7.68 -14.70 -4.50
CA ASN A 173 -7.80 -15.46 -5.75
C ASN A 173 -6.60 -15.24 -6.69
N ARG A 174 -5.97 -14.06 -6.63
CA ARG A 174 -4.75 -13.80 -7.40
C ARG A 174 -3.58 -14.65 -6.89
N ASP A 175 -3.42 -14.75 -5.57
CA ASP A 175 -2.38 -15.59 -4.96
C ASP A 175 -2.65 -17.07 -5.18
N LEU A 176 -3.91 -17.50 -5.13
CA LEU A 176 -4.31 -18.88 -5.48
C LEU A 176 -3.93 -19.20 -6.94
N LYS A 177 -4.26 -18.30 -7.88
CA LYS A 177 -3.88 -18.46 -9.29
C LYS A 177 -2.36 -18.58 -9.45
N MET A 178 -1.60 -17.72 -8.76
CA MET A 178 -0.14 -17.78 -8.74
C MET A 178 0.35 -19.11 -8.14
N GLY A 179 -0.24 -19.55 -7.02
CA GLY A 179 0.11 -20.82 -6.36
C GLY A 179 -0.09 -22.04 -7.27
N ILE A 180 -1.22 -22.07 -7.98
CA ILE A 180 -1.53 -23.12 -8.97
C ILE A 180 -0.50 -23.09 -10.11
N ALA A 181 -0.23 -21.90 -10.66
CA ALA A 181 0.74 -21.74 -11.74
C ALA A 181 2.16 -22.14 -11.32
N ARG A 182 2.56 -21.88 -10.08
CA ARG A 182 3.83 -22.33 -9.50
C ARG A 182 3.90 -23.84 -9.37
N ARG A 183 2.85 -24.48 -8.82
CA ARG A 183 2.74 -25.92 -8.71
C ARG A 183 2.90 -26.59 -10.07
N ASP A 184 2.27 -26.01 -11.08
CA ASP A 184 2.24 -26.57 -12.45
C ASP A 184 3.46 -26.18 -13.29
N LEU A 185 4.36 -25.35 -12.75
CA LEU A 185 5.51 -24.76 -13.46
C LEU A 185 5.07 -23.99 -14.72
N ASP A 186 3.87 -23.42 -14.69
CA ASP A 186 3.32 -22.59 -15.77
C ASP A 186 3.83 -21.15 -15.66
N TRP A 187 4.96 -20.89 -16.29
CA TRP A 187 5.63 -19.59 -16.28
C TRP A 187 4.81 -18.49 -16.94
N LYS A 188 4.02 -18.82 -17.96
CA LYS A 188 3.17 -17.87 -18.64
C LYS A 188 2.13 -17.28 -17.66
N THR A 189 1.38 -18.14 -16.99
CA THR A 189 0.39 -17.73 -16.00
C THR A 189 1.04 -17.04 -14.79
N GLN A 190 2.25 -17.46 -14.38
CA GLN A 190 2.99 -16.75 -13.31
C GLN A 190 3.29 -15.30 -13.71
N TYR A 191 3.77 -15.05 -14.93
CA TYR A 191 4.04 -13.70 -15.42
C TYR A 191 2.77 -12.86 -15.56
N GLU A 192 1.69 -13.42 -16.11
CA GLU A 192 0.41 -12.72 -16.24
C GLU A 192 -0.20 -12.36 -14.87
N THR A 193 0.07 -13.16 -13.84
CA THR A 193 -0.45 -12.99 -12.49
C THR A 193 0.43 -12.06 -11.65
N ALA A 194 1.71 -11.91 -11.97
CA ALA A 194 2.66 -11.10 -11.21
C ALA A 194 2.24 -9.62 -11.11
N ILE A 195 2.56 -8.94 -10.02
CA ILE A 195 2.36 -7.49 -9.86
C ILE A 195 3.15 -6.73 -10.93
N THR A 196 4.35 -7.24 -11.26
CA THR A 196 5.17 -6.76 -12.38
C THR A 196 5.77 -7.96 -13.09
N SER A 197 5.33 -8.20 -14.33
CA SER A 197 5.81 -9.33 -15.13
C SER A 197 7.19 -9.09 -15.72
N GLU A 198 7.52 -7.85 -16.06
CA GLU A 198 8.77 -7.47 -16.72
C GLU A 198 9.99 -7.85 -15.87
N ARG A 199 9.99 -7.49 -14.59
CA ARG A 199 11.09 -7.82 -13.67
C ARG A 199 11.27 -9.32 -13.52
N ALA A 200 10.17 -10.06 -13.40
CA ALA A 200 10.22 -11.52 -13.28
C ALA A 200 10.77 -12.20 -14.53
N LYS A 201 10.34 -11.74 -15.73
CA LYS A 201 10.88 -12.20 -17.00
C LYS A 201 12.36 -11.90 -17.13
N GLN A 202 12.74 -10.63 -16.91
CA GLN A 202 14.14 -10.20 -17.00
C GLN A 202 15.06 -11.08 -16.15
N ILE A 203 14.72 -11.30 -14.86
CA ILE A 203 15.55 -12.11 -13.96
C ILE A 203 15.68 -13.56 -14.46
N ARG A 204 14.61 -14.13 -15.01
CA ARG A 204 14.66 -15.50 -15.54
C ARG A 204 15.46 -15.58 -16.83
N ASP A 205 15.30 -14.60 -17.73
CA ASP A 205 16.00 -14.57 -19.03
C ASP A 205 17.51 -14.33 -18.85
N GLU A 206 17.92 -13.54 -17.85
CA GLU A 206 19.33 -13.37 -17.47
C GLU A 206 19.98 -14.64 -16.92
N ARG A 207 19.18 -15.58 -16.42
CA ARG A 207 19.62 -16.83 -15.79
C ARG A 207 18.79 -18.01 -16.28
N PRO A 208 18.92 -18.38 -17.57
CA PRO A 208 18.09 -19.42 -18.15
C PRO A 208 18.40 -20.78 -17.51
N PRO A 209 17.38 -21.56 -17.16
CA PRO A 209 17.57 -22.90 -16.63
C PRO A 209 18.04 -23.88 -17.71
N ALA A 210 18.68 -24.96 -17.30
CA ALA A 210 19.04 -26.04 -18.20
C ALA A 210 17.81 -26.82 -18.75
N GLU A 211 16.72 -26.81 -17.99
CA GLU A 211 15.42 -27.40 -18.35
C GLU A 211 14.35 -26.28 -18.34
N ASP A 212 13.51 -26.21 -19.37
CA ASP A 212 12.57 -25.09 -19.59
C ASP A 212 11.50 -24.95 -18.49
N ASP A 213 11.14 -26.04 -17.83
CA ASP A 213 10.05 -26.07 -16.86
C ASP A 213 10.49 -25.71 -15.43
N THR A 214 11.77 -25.77 -15.09
CA THR A 214 12.27 -25.40 -13.75
C THR A 214 12.92 -24.03 -13.72
N CYS A 215 13.37 -23.57 -12.55
CA CYS A 215 14.25 -22.42 -12.40
C CYS A 215 15.66 -22.86 -12.00
N THR A 216 16.65 -21.99 -12.16
CA THR A 216 18.05 -22.28 -11.82
C THR A 216 18.30 -22.47 -10.32
N MET A 217 17.36 -22.04 -9.45
CA MET A 217 17.53 -22.17 -7.98
C MET A 217 17.59 -23.65 -7.56
N CYS A 218 16.70 -24.49 -8.07
CA CYS A 218 16.60 -25.92 -7.72
C CYS A 218 17.03 -26.84 -8.87
N GLY A 219 16.89 -26.41 -10.13
CA GLY A 219 17.22 -27.23 -11.30
C GLY A 219 16.51 -28.58 -11.30
N SER A 220 17.27 -29.66 -11.55
CA SER A 220 16.75 -31.04 -11.60
C SER A 220 16.20 -31.56 -10.26
N VAL A 221 16.57 -30.97 -9.12
CA VAL A 221 16.07 -31.35 -7.78
C VAL A 221 14.88 -30.53 -7.33
N CYS A 222 14.16 -29.91 -8.27
CA CYS A 222 12.97 -29.09 -7.96
C CYS A 222 11.89 -29.93 -7.29
N SER A 223 11.55 -29.58 -6.04
CA SER A 223 10.51 -30.29 -5.27
C SER A 223 9.13 -30.22 -5.92
N LEU A 224 8.79 -29.08 -6.55
CA LEU A 224 7.52 -28.94 -7.28
C LEU A 224 7.44 -29.89 -8.49
N LYS A 225 8.54 -30.05 -9.22
CA LYS A 225 8.64 -31.02 -10.33
C LYS A 225 8.49 -32.44 -9.82
N GLY A 226 9.24 -32.80 -8.78
CA GLY A 226 9.19 -34.15 -8.19
C GLY A 226 7.80 -34.51 -7.66
N VAL A 227 7.15 -33.61 -6.93
CA VAL A 227 5.76 -33.81 -6.45
C VAL A 227 4.78 -33.93 -7.61
N ARG A 228 4.90 -33.11 -8.65
CA ARG A 228 4.05 -33.18 -9.84
C ARG A 228 4.19 -34.53 -10.56
N GLU A 229 5.40 -35.02 -10.69
CA GLU A 229 5.67 -36.31 -11.36
C GLU A 229 5.15 -37.50 -10.54
N TYR A 230 5.35 -37.44 -9.21
CA TYR A 230 4.96 -38.54 -8.33
C TYR A 230 3.42 -38.61 -8.12
N TYR A 231 2.72 -37.47 -8.02
CA TYR A 231 1.29 -37.42 -7.78
C TYR A 231 0.48 -37.02 -9.02
N LYS A 232 0.96 -37.37 -10.21
CA LYS A 232 0.38 -36.88 -11.49
C LYS A 232 -1.12 -37.18 -11.62
N ASP A 233 -1.58 -38.31 -11.16
CA ASP A 233 -2.97 -38.76 -11.27
C ASP A 233 -3.86 -38.06 -10.23
N ASP A 234 -3.41 -37.93 -8.98
CA ASP A 234 -4.12 -37.25 -7.89
C ASP A 234 -4.27 -35.72 -8.16
N LEU A 235 -3.25 -35.12 -8.74
CA LEU A 235 -3.28 -33.70 -9.11
C LEU A 235 -4.26 -33.41 -10.25
N ASN A 236 -4.46 -34.33 -11.18
CA ASN A 236 -5.45 -34.20 -12.25
C ASN A 236 -6.89 -34.27 -11.73
N GLU A 237 -7.17 -35.06 -10.71
CA GLU A 237 -8.45 -35.12 -10.03
C GLU A 237 -8.73 -33.85 -9.19
N SER A 238 -7.72 -33.37 -8.46
CA SER A 238 -7.86 -32.16 -7.65
C SER A 238 -8.07 -30.89 -8.49
N ARG A 239 -7.48 -30.79 -9.69
CA ARG A 239 -7.74 -29.71 -10.65
C ARG A 239 -9.22 -29.60 -11.00
N LYS A 240 -9.89 -30.74 -11.25
CA LYS A 240 -11.34 -30.76 -11.57
C LYS A 240 -12.21 -30.26 -10.41
N LYS A 241 -11.82 -30.53 -9.15
CA LYS A 241 -12.58 -30.11 -7.97
C LYS A 241 -12.38 -28.63 -7.62
N THR A 242 -11.18 -28.08 -7.79
CA THR A 242 -10.88 -26.68 -7.44
C THR A 242 -11.56 -25.67 -8.38
N PHE A 243 -11.74 -26.02 -9.66
CA PHE A 243 -12.48 -25.17 -10.60
C PHE A 243 -14.00 -25.25 -10.44
N SER A 244 -14.52 -26.29 -9.81
CA SER A 244 -15.97 -26.46 -9.60
C SER A 244 -16.49 -25.71 -8.35
N THR A 245 -15.62 -25.34 -7.44
CA THR A 245 -15.96 -24.60 -6.19
C THR A 245 -15.61 -23.10 -6.23
N ALA A 246 -15.01 -22.61 -7.31
CA ALA A 246 -14.62 -21.21 -7.47
C ALA A 246 -15.52 -20.41 -8.45
N LEU A 247 -16.63 -21.02 -8.90
CA LEU A 247 -17.75 -20.41 -9.62
C LEU A 247 -18.97 -20.35 -8.70
#